data_4d1671113980361373fbaffc0c75ff4a
#
_entry.id   4d1671113980361373fbaffc0c75ff4a
#
_cell.length_a   1.000
_cell.length_b   1.000
_cell.length_c   1.000
_cell.angle_alpha   90.00
_cell.angle_beta   90.00
_cell.angle_gamma   90.00
#
_symmetry.space_group_name_H-M   'P 1'
#
loop_
_entity.id
_entity.type
_entity.pdbx_description
1 polymer ?
#
loop_
_entity_poly.entity_id
_entity_poly.type
_entity_poly.pdbx_seq_one_letter_code
_entity_poly.pdbx_strand_id
1 'polypeptide(L)'
;GEVHGFLGPNGSGKTTTIRILLGLLRADAGDVSLLGGDPWRDAVALHRRLAYVPGDVNLWPKLSGGEIIDLFGRLRGDLDPRRREELLERFELDPTKKGRTYSKGNRQKVALVAGLASQAELLVLDEPTSGLVPLMEAVFQECIREVKAEGRTVLLSSHILAEVEALCDRVSIIRAGRTVQSGSLDEMRHLTRTSIDVVTDRPLDGVGDLAAVHNVNVDGNRARFDVDTDHLDETVRRLADLGVRSLVSRPPTLEELFLRHYGDELA
;
A
#
# COMPACT_ATOMS: atom_id res chain seq x y z
N GLY A 1 -13.25 6.44 7.49
CA GLY A 1 -12.26 5.40 7.27
C GLY A 1 -11.60 5.54 5.92
N GLU A 2 -10.29 5.52 5.89
CA GLU A 2 -9.50 5.49 4.66
C GLU A 2 -8.35 4.48 4.81
N VAL A 3 -7.82 4.03 3.70
CA VAL A 3 -6.58 3.24 3.65
C VAL A 3 -5.46 4.17 3.18
N HIS A 4 -4.52 4.46 4.08
CA HIS A 4 -3.35 5.29 3.79
C HIS A 4 -2.12 4.42 3.58
N GLY A 5 -1.54 4.45 2.38
CA GLY A 5 -0.31 3.76 2.02
C GLY A 5 0.93 4.54 2.46
N PHE A 6 1.86 3.88 3.14
CA PHE A 6 3.16 4.44 3.50
C PHE A 6 4.25 3.70 2.70
N LEU A 7 4.61 4.25 1.55
CA LEU A 7 5.38 3.59 0.50
C LEU A 7 6.86 3.99 0.55
N GLY A 8 7.74 3.03 0.41
CA GLY A 8 9.19 3.27 0.31
C GLY A 8 9.99 1.98 0.30
N PRO A 9 11.24 2.00 -0.18
CA PRO A 9 12.12 0.83 -0.18
C PRO A 9 12.49 0.40 1.24
N ASN A 10 13.14 -0.74 1.35
CA ASN A 10 13.72 -1.20 2.60
C ASN A 10 14.76 -0.19 3.10
N GLY A 11 14.73 0.13 4.38
CA GLY A 11 15.62 1.13 4.98
C GLY A 11 15.18 2.59 4.81
N SER A 12 14.07 2.89 4.13
CA SER A 12 13.59 4.27 3.96
C SER A 12 13.08 4.94 5.24
N GLY A 13 12.83 4.17 6.31
CA GLY A 13 12.35 4.67 7.60
C GLY A 13 10.91 4.29 7.96
N LYS A 14 10.19 3.50 7.15
CA LYS A 14 8.79 3.10 7.37
C LYS A 14 8.56 2.53 8.78
N THR A 15 9.21 1.41 9.08
CA THR A 15 9.07 0.73 10.38
C THR A 15 9.51 1.61 11.55
N THR A 16 10.53 2.46 11.38
CA THR A 16 10.96 3.41 12.41
C THR A 16 9.86 4.42 12.70
N THR A 17 9.25 5.01 11.68
CA THR A 17 8.13 5.94 11.81
C THR A 17 6.93 5.27 12.50
N ILE A 18 6.57 4.04 12.05
CA ILE A 18 5.49 3.26 12.68
C ILE A 18 5.79 3.00 14.17
N ARG A 19 7.02 2.64 14.52
CA ARG A 19 7.38 2.41 15.93
C ARG A 19 7.30 3.68 16.78
N ILE A 20 7.60 4.84 16.21
CA ILE A 20 7.40 6.13 16.89
C ILE A 20 5.90 6.40 17.08
N LEU A 21 5.08 6.21 16.04
CA LEU A 21 3.62 6.34 16.12
C LEU A 21 2.99 5.40 17.17
N LEU A 22 3.58 4.22 17.35
CA LEU A 22 3.13 3.24 18.35
C LEU A 22 3.68 3.52 19.76
N GLY A 23 4.51 4.55 19.95
CA GLY A 23 5.18 4.81 21.23
C GLY A 23 6.21 3.73 21.63
N LEU A 24 6.69 2.93 20.67
CA LEU A 24 7.75 1.93 20.88
C LEU A 24 9.14 2.52 20.75
N LEU A 25 9.26 3.64 20.06
CA LEU A 25 10.45 4.48 19.97
C LEU A 25 10.07 5.91 20.31
N ARG A 26 10.95 6.63 21.01
CA ARG A 26 10.77 8.05 21.27
C ARG A 26 11.37 8.86 20.14
N ALA A 27 10.64 9.89 19.69
CA ALA A 27 11.18 10.85 18.74
C ALA A 27 12.22 11.74 19.44
N ASP A 28 13.32 12.03 18.75
CA ASP A 28 14.36 12.93 19.27
C ASP A 28 13.91 14.40 19.26
N ALA A 29 13.04 14.76 18.30
CA ALA A 29 12.49 16.11 18.16
C ALA A 29 11.16 16.08 17.40
N GLY A 30 10.40 17.17 17.47
CA GLY A 30 9.10 17.34 16.85
C GLY A 30 7.96 16.80 17.70
N ASP A 31 6.74 16.93 17.17
CA ASP A 31 5.50 16.50 17.82
C ASP A 31 4.91 15.31 17.10
N VAL A 32 4.38 14.35 17.87
CA VAL A 32 3.72 13.16 17.35
C VAL A 32 2.34 13.06 18.00
N SER A 33 1.30 12.93 17.19
CA SER A 33 -0.06 12.69 17.65
C SER A 33 -0.65 11.46 16.98
N LEU A 34 -1.29 10.59 17.74
CA LEU A 34 -1.99 9.41 17.26
C LEU A 34 -3.39 9.38 17.88
N LEU A 35 -4.44 9.32 17.06
CA LEU A 35 -5.84 9.31 17.51
C LEU A 35 -6.15 10.43 18.55
N GLY A 36 -5.48 11.58 18.41
CA GLY A 36 -5.62 12.76 19.27
C GLY A 36 -4.82 12.73 20.57
N GLY A 37 -4.00 11.69 20.82
CA GLY A 37 -3.13 11.56 22.00
C GLY A 37 -1.64 11.54 21.66
N ASP A 38 -0.82 11.64 22.68
CA ASP A 38 0.64 11.48 22.62
C ASP A 38 0.98 9.98 22.73
N PRO A 39 1.54 9.35 21.68
CA PRO A 39 1.78 7.91 21.68
C PRO A 39 2.76 7.43 22.76
N TRP A 40 3.60 8.31 23.30
CA TRP A 40 4.52 7.97 24.38
C TRP A 40 3.87 8.06 25.76
N ARG A 41 3.07 9.10 25.99
CA ARG A 41 2.42 9.36 27.29
C ARG A 41 1.14 8.56 27.45
N ASP A 42 0.36 8.45 26.38
CA ASP A 42 -1.00 7.87 26.39
C ASP A 42 -1.02 6.45 25.81
N ALA A 43 0.14 5.79 25.65
CA ALA A 43 0.33 4.52 24.95
C ALA A 43 -0.74 3.47 25.31
N VAL A 44 -1.03 3.26 26.59
CA VAL A 44 -1.99 2.24 27.05
C VAL A 44 -3.42 2.52 26.56
N ALA A 45 -3.85 3.79 26.58
CA ALA A 45 -5.18 4.19 26.12
C ALA A 45 -5.27 4.08 24.58
N LEU A 46 -4.23 4.50 23.86
CA LEU A 46 -4.17 4.47 22.41
C LEU A 46 -4.10 3.03 21.88
N HIS A 47 -3.35 2.14 22.52
CA HIS A 47 -3.23 0.74 22.10
C HIS A 47 -4.53 -0.06 22.26
N ARG A 48 -5.49 0.40 23.03
CA ARG A 48 -6.84 -0.19 23.07
C ARG A 48 -7.67 0.17 21.84
N ARG A 49 -7.33 1.26 21.17
CA ARG A 49 -8.04 1.79 19.99
C ARG A 49 -7.40 1.41 18.67
N LEU A 50 -6.22 0.78 18.71
CA LEU A 50 -5.50 0.35 17.51
C LEU A 50 -5.14 -1.14 17.54
N ALA A 51 -4.96 -1.71 16.34
CA ALA A 51 -4.34 -3.02 16.16
C ALA A 51 -3.08 -2.88 15.31
N TYR A 52 -2.01 -3.52 15.74
CA TYR A 52 -0.73 -3.50 15.02
C TYR A 52 -0.36 -4.89 14.51
N VAL A 53 -0.03 -4.97 13.24
CA VAL A 53 0.53 -6.17 12.58
C VAL A 53 1.95 -5.83 12.14
N PRO A 54 2.99 -6.40 12.76
CA PRO A 54 4.38 -6.15 12.38
C PRO A 54 4.77 -6.92 11.10
N GLY A 55 5.76 -6.41 10.37
CA GLY A 55 6.30 -7.07 9.17
C GLY A 55 7.13 -8.33 9.48
N ASP A 56 7.71 -8.40 10.68
CA ASP A 56 8.38 -9.60 11.19
C ASP A 56 7.67 -10.11 12.45
N VAL A 57 6.83 -11.12 12.26
CA VAL A 57 6.00 -11.68 13.32
C VAL A 57 6.75 -12.73 14.12
N ASN A 58 6.99 -12.44 15.38
CA ASN A 58 7.53 -13.36 16.36
C ASN A 58 6.45 -13.82 17.34
N LEU A 59 6.12 -15.11 17.33
CA LEU A 59 5.11 -15.71 18.16
C LEU A 59 5.73 -16.39 19.40
N TRP A 60 4.98 -16.43 20.50
CA TRP A 60 5.37 -17.23 21.65
C TRP A 60 5.42 -18.70 21.27
N PRO A 61 6.61 -19.37 21.39
CA PRO A 61 6.83 -20.68 20.81
C PRO A 61 5.99 -21.81 21.42
N LYS A 62 5.53 -21.60 22.66
CA LYS A 62 4.73 -22.59 23.42
C LYS A 62 3.23 -22.37 23.31
N LEU A 63 2.76 -21.20 22.89
CA LEU A 63 1.35 -20.91 22.67
C LEU A 63 0.93 -21.40 21.27
N SER A 64 -0.33 -21.79 21.12
CA SER A 64 -0.92 -22.04 19.82
C SER A 64 -1.32 -20.73 19.13
N GLY A 65 -1.58 -20.78 17.81
CA GLY A 65 -2.05 -19.60 17.09
C GLY A 65 -3.36 -19.06 17.65
N GLY A 66 -4.30 -19.95 17.98
CA GLY A 66 -5.57 -19.57 18.64
C GLY A 66 -5.35 -18.92 20.01
N GLU A 67 -4.51 -19.52 20.85
CA GLU A 67 -4.16 -18.95 22.17
C GLU A 67 -3.54 -17.54 22.04
N ILE A 68 -2.74 -17.29 21.00
CA ILE A 68 -2.12 -15.99 20.74
C ILE A 68 -3.18 -14.97 20.29
N ILE A 69 -4.06 -15.34 19.35
CA ILE A 69 -5.15 -14.48 18.90
C ILE A 69 -6.05 -14.09 20.07
N ASP A 70 -6.44 -15.06 20.91
CA ASP A 70 -7.28 -14.85 22.07
C ASP A 70 -6.57 -14.01 23.16
N LEU A 71 -5.26 -14.14 23.30
CA LEU A 71 -4.46 -13.30 24.19
C LEU A 71 -4.51 -11.83 23.76
N PHE A 72 -4.29 -11.54 22.48
CA PHE A 72 -4.38 -10.17 21.96
C PHE A 72 -5.80 -9.61 22.12
N GLY A 73 -6.82 -10.41 21.85
CA GLY A 73 -8.22 -10.03 22.06
C GLY A 73 -8.50 -9.65 23.50
N ARG A 74 -8.02 -10.44 24.47
CA ARG A 74 -8.18 -10.15 25.90
C ARG A 74 -7.41 -8.90 26.35
N LEU A 75 -6.21 -8.67 25.82
CA LEU A 75 -5.42 -7.49 26.14
C LEU A 75 -6.08 -6.19 25.68
N ARG A 76 -6.73 -6.21 24.52
CA ARG A 76 -7.49 -5.06 23.98
C ARG A 76 -8.90 -4.99 24.53
N GLY A 77 -9.55 -6.14 24.76
CA GLY A 77 -10.93 -6.22 25.19
C GLY A 77 -11.96 -6.11 24.06
N ASP A 78 -11.56 -6.35 22.81
CA ASP A 78 -12.31 -6.02 21.60
C ASP A 78 -12.37 -7.12 20.53
N LEU A 79 -12.06 -8.37 20.85
CA LEU A 79 -12.10 -9.48 19.89
C LEU A 79 -13.55 -9.87 19.55
N ASP A 80 -13.87 -9.87 18.25
CA ASP A 80 -15.11 -10.47 17.73
C ASP A 80 -14.91 -11.97 17.49
N PRO A 81 -15.57 -12.86 18.26
CA PRO A 81 -15.41 -14.30 18.12
C PRO A 81 -15.89 -14.83 16.75
N ARG A 82 -16.94 -14.26 16.17
CA ARG A 82 -17.47 -14.70 14.87
C ARG A 82 -16.51 -14.33 13.75
N ARG A 83 -16.01 -13.09 13.79
CA ARG A 83 -15.03 -12.62 12.83
C ARG A 83 -13.71 -13.39 12.93
N ARG A 84 -13.29 -13.75 14.15
CA ARG A 84 -12.14 -14.63 14.39
C ARG A 84 -12.28 -15.99 13.65
N GLU A 85 -13.40 -16.70 13.82
CA GLU A 85 -13.61 -18.00 13.18
C GLU A 85 -13.65 -17.87 11.65
N GLU A 86 -14.37 -16.88 11.14
CA GLU A 86 -14.41 -16.59 9.70
C GLU A 86 -13.00 -16.34 9.12
N LEU A 87 -12.18 -15.53 9.79
CA LEU A 87 -10.83 -15.23 9.34
C LEU A 87 -9.89 -16.44 9.43
N LEU A 88 -10.03 -17.29 10.44
CA LEU A 88 -9.29 -18.55 10.52
C LEU A 88 -9.57 -19.45 9.30
N GLU A 89 -10.83 -19.54 8.88
CA GLU A 89 -11.23 -20.30 7.69
C GLU A 89 -10.69 -19.64 6.40
N ARG A 90 -10.91 -18.33 6.21
CA ARG A 90 -10.47 -17.60 5.02
C ARG A 90 -8.96 -17.63 4.81
N PHE A 91 -8.17 -17.51 5.89
CA PHE A 91 -6.72 -17.59 5.84
C PHE A 91 -6.20 -19.05 5.87
N GLU A 92 -7.07 -20.06 5.92
CA GLU A 92 -6.69 -21.49 6.02
C GLU A 92 -5.68 -21.70 7.16
N LEU A 93 -5.95 -21.10 8.32
CA LEU A 93 -5.05 -21.14 9.47
C LEU A 93 -5.51 -22.17 10.50
N ASP A 94 -4.70 -23.19 10.74
CA ASP A 94 -4.92 -24.14 11.84
C ASP A 94 -4.53 -23.50 13.19
N PRO A 95 -5.50 -23.08 14.04
CA PRO A 95 -5.22 -22.35 15.27
C PRO A 95 -4.63 -23.24 16.37
N THR A 96 -4.59 -24.56 16.20
CA THR A 96 -4.14 -25.52 17.23
C THR A 96 -2.62 -25.71 17.24
N LYS A 97 -1.94 -25.40 16.13
CA LYS A 97 -0.50 -25.51 16.00
C LYS A 97 0.24 -24.55 16.93
N LYS A 98 1.37 -24.98 17.47
CA LYS A 98 2.20 -24.14 18.35
C LYS A 98 3.04 -23.15 17.54
N GLY A 99 3.27 -21.94 18.10
CA GLY A 99 3.97 -20.84 17.43
C GLY A 99 5.30 -21.24 16.79
N ARG A 100 6.07 -22.15 17.45
CA ARG A 100 7.36 -22.65 16.92
C ARG A 100 7.25 -23.47 15.63
N THR A 101 6.06 -24.02 15.31
CA THR A 101 5.86 -24.91 14.16
C THR A 101 5.35 -24.16 12.93
N TYR A 102 4.97 -22.89 13.07
CA TYR A 102 4.47 -22.11 11.95
C TYR A 102 5.62 -21.65 11.03
N SER A 103 5.36 -21.72 9.73
CA SER A 103 6.19 -21.03 8.71
C SER A 103 6.09 -19.50 8.89
N LYS A 104 6.95 -18.73 8.22
CA LYS A 104 6.87 -17.27 8.21
C LYS A 104 5.47 -16.78 7.82
N GLY A 105 4.92 -17.30 6.70
CA GLY A 105 3.58 -16.92 6.23
C GLY A 105 2.47 -17.28 7.22
N ASN A 106 2.53 -18.43 7.88
CA ASN A 106 1.53 -18.79 8.89
C ASN A 106 1.64 -17.95 10.17
N ARG A 107 2.83 -17.52 10.57
CA ARG A 107 2.97 -16.52 11.65
C ARG A 107 2.34 -15.20 11.28
N GLN A 108 2.53 -14.77 10.02
CA GLN A 108 1.90 -13.56 9.49
C GLN A 108 0.37 -13.68 9.53
N LYS A 109 -0.19 -14.82 9.11
CA LYS A 109 -1.63 -15.08 9.19
C LYS A 109 -2.17 -14.98 10.63
N VAL A 110 -1.44 -15.49 11.64
CA VAL A 110 -1.84 -15.36 13.04
C VAL A 110 -1.97 -13.88 13.44
N ALA A 111 -0.97 -13.05 13.08
CA ALA A 111 -1.00 -11.63 13.40
C ALA A 111 -2.11 -10.88 12.64
N LEU A 112 -2.35 -11.24 11.36
CA LEU A 112 -3.45 -10.69 10.56
C LEU A 112 -4.81 -11.02 11.17
N VAL A 113 -5.06 -12.29 11.51
CA VAL A 113 -6.32 -12.70 12.16
C VAL A 113 -6.52 -11.95 13.47
N ALA A 114 -5.48 -11.84 14.33
CA ALA A 114 -5.57 -11.10 15.59
C ALA A 114 -5.86 -9.60 15.39
N GLY A 115 -5.34 -8.98 14.33
CA GLY A 115 -5.58 -7.58 13.99
C GLY A 115 -6.96 -7.35 13.38
N LEU A 116 -7.34 -8.16 12.40
CA LEU A 116 -8.59 -8.00 11.62
C LEU A 116 -9.84 -8.41 12.41
N ALA A 117 -9.72 -9.37 13.35
CA ALA A 117 -10.82 -9.76 14.24
C ALA A 117 -11.05 -8.77 15.39
N SER A 118 -10.21 -7.74 15.54
CA SER A 118 -10.40 -6.66 16.51
C SER A 118 -11.44 -5.65 16.03
N GLN A 119 -12.01 -4.89 17.00
CA GLN A 119 -12.89 -3.74 16.74
C GLN A 119 -12.11 -2.42 16.71
N ALA A 120 -10.78 -2.49 16.62
CA ALA A 120 -9.92 -1.31 16.64
C ALA A 120 -10.28 -0.32 15.52
N GLU A 121 -10.34 0.96 15.83
CA GLU A 121 -10.66 2.04 14.89
C GLU A 121 -9.51 2.34 13.91
N LEU A 122 -8.27 1.99 14.29
CA LEU A 122 -7.08 2.11 13.47
C LEU A 122 -6.32 0.78 13.38
N LEU A 123 -6.08 0.32 12.16
CA LEU A 123 -5.15 -0.77 11.89
C LEU A 123 -3.83 -0.19 11.38
N VAL A 124 -2.72 -0.55 12.02
CA VAL A 124 -1.36 -0.24 11.58
C VAL A 124 -0.73 -1.54 11.08
N LEU A 125 -0.47 -1.62 9.79
CA LEU A 125 0.00 -2.83 9.13
C LEU A 125 1.38 -2.56 8.51
N ASP A 126 2.41 -3.19 9.05
CA ASP A 126 3.78 -3.01 8.56
C ASP A 126 4.16 -4.20 7.67
N GLU A 127 4.19 -3.98 6.35
CA GLU A 127 4.45 -5.00 5.32
C GLU A 127 3.61 -6.29 5.51
N PRO A 128 2.27 -6.19 5.61
CA PRO A 128 1.40 -7.27 6.07
C PRO A 128 1.35 -8.50 5.18
N THR A 129 1.70 -8.37 3.91
CA THR A 129 1.69 -9.48 2.92
C THR A 129 3.01 -10.25 2.89
N SER A 130 4.03 -9.81 3.65
CA SER A 130 5.35 -10.45 3.67
C SER A 130 5.27 -11.93 4.00
N GLY A 131 5.62 -12.78 3.02
CA GLY A 131 5.62 -14.25 3.15
C GLY A 131 4.26 -14.91 2.97
N LEU A 132 3.24 -14.18 2.55
CA LEU A 132 1.99 -14.77 2.07
C LEU A 132 2.17 -15.31 0.65
N VAL A 133 1.34 -16.26 0.28
CA VAL A 133 1.20 -16.72 -1.11
C VAL A 133 0.13 -15.86 -1.81
N PRO A 134 0.13 -15.74 -3.15
CA PRO A 134 -0.78 -14.84 -3.88
C PRO A 134 -2.27 -15.01 -3.55
N LEU A 135 -2.73 -16.24 -3.31
CA LEU A 135 -4.10 -16.48 -2.90
C LEU A 135 -4.43 -15.82 -1.55
N MET A 136 -3.52 -15.87 -0.60
CA MET A 136 -3.70 -15.27 0.72
C MET A 136 -3.56 -13.74 0.69
N GLU A 137 -2.78 -13.19 -0.25
CA GLU A 137 -2.74 -11.75 -0.52
C GLU A 137 -4.10 -11.26 -1.03
N ALA A 138 -4.76 -12.01 -1.92
CA ALA A 138 -6.11 -11.69 -2.38
C ALA A 138 -7.13 -11.70 -1.22
N VAL A 139 -7.07 -12.70 -0.34
CA VAL A 139 -7.90 -12.76 0.87
C VAL A 139 -7.65 -11.55 1.78
N PHE A 140 -6.38 -11.19 1.98
CA PHE A 140 -6.00 -10.00 2.75
C PHE A 140 -6.60 -8.72 2.14
N GLN A 141 -6.50 -8.54 0.82
CA GLN A 141 -7.06 -7.38 0.14
C GLN A 141 -8.57 -7.26 0.32
N GLU A 142 -9.30 -8.38 0.25
CA GLU A 142 -10.74 -8.41 0.52
C GLU A 142 -11.04 -7.98 1.96
N CYS A 143 -10.31 -8.52 2.95
CA CYS A 143 -10.47 -8.13 4.35
C CYS A 143 -10.21 -6.63 4.58
N ILE A 144 -9.24 -6.03 3.90
CA ILE A 144 -8.97 -4.58 4.02
C ILE A 144 -10.11 -3.75 3.42
N ARG A 145 -10.70 -4.18 2.29
CA ARG A 145 -11.88 -3.51 1.72
C ARG A 145 -13.09 -3.56 2.67
N GLU A 146 -13.31 -4.69 3.34
CA GLU A 146 -14.36 -4.86 4.34
C GLU A 146 -14.14 -3.94 5.54
N VAL A 147 -12.93 -3.92 6.11
CA VAL A 147 -12.53 -3.03 7.20
C VAL A 147 -12.75 -1.56 6.85
N LYS A 148 -12.41 -1.16 5.63
CA LYS A 148 -12.67 0.19 5.11
C LYS A 148 -14.18 0.48 5.01
N ALA A 149 -14.96 -0.48 4.51
CA ALA A 149 -16.41 -0.33 4.40
C ALA A 149 -17.10 -0.21 5.77
N GLU A 150 -16.51 -0.78 6.83
CA GLU A 150 -16.92 -0.59 8.23
C GLU A 150 -16.57 0.80 8.79
N GLY A 151 -15.89 1.65 8.03
CA GLY A 151 -15.49 3.01 8.43
C GLY A 151 -14.20 3.06 9.26
N ARG A 152 -13.46 1.97 9.36
CA ARG A 152 -12.19 1.89 10.07
C ARG A 152 -11.04 2.43 9.23
N THR A 153 -10.04 2.97 9.87
CA THR A 153 -8.86 3.53 9.20
C THR A 153 -7.72 2.53 9.19
N VAL A 154 -6.98 2.47 8.07
CA VAL A 154 -5.83 1.59 7.90
C VAL A 154 -4.60 2.41 7.50
N LEU A 155 -3.51 2.27 8.24
CA LEU A 155 -2.17 2.69 7.83
C LEU A 155 -1.40 1.45 7.36
N LEU A 156 -1.12 1.37 6.06
CA LEU A 156 -0.46 0.24 5.42
C LEU A 156 0.94 0.63 4.96
N SER A 157 1.99 0.08 5.54
CA SER A 157 3.32 0.22 4.95
C SER A 157 3.59 -0.88 3.93
N SER A 158 4.15 -0.50 2.80
CA SER A 158 4.55 -1.45 1.75
C SER A 158 5.74 -0.93 0.95
N HIS A 159 6.46 -1.83 0.33
CA HIS A 159 7.40 -1.56 -0.75
C HIS A 159 6.88 -2.09 -2.10
N ILE A 160 5.67 -2.66 -2.13
CA ILE A 160 5.02 -3.23 -3.30
C ILE A 160 3.99 -2.24 -3.83
N LEU A 161 4.29 -1.62 -4.95
CA LEU A 161 3.47 -0.58 -5.57
C LEU A 161 2.07 -1.08 -5.95
N ALA A 162 1.98 -2.27 -6.55
CA ALA A 162 0.70 -2.85 -6.94
C ALA A 162 -0.25 -3.09 -5.75
N GLU A 163 0.28 -3.42 -4.58
CA GLU A 163 -0.50 -3.55 -3.35
C GLU A 163 -1.11 -2.21 -2.92
N VAL A 164 -0.28 -1.16 -2.94
CA VAL A 164 -0.70 0.20 -2.59
C VAL A 164 -1.75 0.72 -3.57
N GLU A 165 -1.56 0.51 -4.87
CA GLU A 165 -2.53 0.90 -5.91
C GLU A 165 -3.88 0.17 -5.78
N ALA A 166 -3.87 -1.09 -5.33
CA ALA A 166 -5.07 -1.90 -5.20
C ALA A 166 -5.91 -1.57 -3.95
N LEU A 167 -5.28 -1.02 -2.89
CA LEU A 167 -5.89 -0.91 -1.57
C LEU A 167 -6.04 0.53 -1.07
N CYS A 168 -5.09 1.42 -1.40
CA CYS A 168 -4.97 2.71 -0.74
C CYS A 168 -5.79 3.81 -1.42
N ASP A 169 -6.34 4.72 -0.63
CA ASP A 169 -6.98 5.95 -1.11
C ASP A 169 -5.95 7.08 -1.25
N ARG A 170 -5.03 7.13 -0.31
CA ARG A 170 -3.95 8.11 -0.23
C ARG A 170 -2.62 7.43 0.04
N VAL A 171 -1.56 8.06 -0.39
CA VAL A 171 -0.20 7.52 -0.25
C VAL A 171 0.75 8.60 0.22
N SER A 172 1.67 8.22 1.10
CA SER A 172 2.86 9.00 1.43
C SER A 172 4.11 8.21 1.02
N ILE A 173 4.94 8.80 0.18
CA ILE A 173 6.21 8.22 -0.26
C ILE A 173 7.31 8.73 0.69
N ILE A 174 8.05 7.79 1.28
CA ILE A 174 9.17 8.09 2.19
C ILE A 174 10.49 7.66 1.57
N ARG A 175 11.48 8.58 1.59
CA ARG A 175 12.86 8.36 1.15
C ARG A 175 13.82 8.90 2.20
N ALA A 176 14.83 8.10 2.60
CA ALA A 176 15.87 8.51 3.56
C ALA A 176 15.30 9.20 4.82
N GLY A 177 14.21 8.67 5.39
CA GLY A 177 13.56 9.20 6.58
C GLY A 177 12.73 10.47 6.37
N ARG A 178 12.48 10.88 5.13
CA ARG A 178 11.68 12.07 4.79
C ARG A 178 10.51 11.70 3.89
N THR A 179 9.34 12.27 4.15
CA THR A 179 8.24 12.21 3.20
C THR A 179 8.56 13.13 2.02
N VAL A 180 8.70 12.53 0.83
CA VAL A 180 9.02 13.25 -0.40
C VAL A 180 7.76 13.64 -1.17
N GLN A 181 6.68 12.88 -1.01
CA GLN A 181 5.39 13.15 -1.63
C GLN A 181 4.26 12.57 -0.79
N SER A 182 3.09 13.22 -0.78
CA SER A 182 1.86 12.73 -0.16
C SER A 182 0.65 13.28 -0.90
N GLY A 183 -0.37 12.43 -1.12
CA GLY A 183 -1.61 12.82 -1.81
C GLY A 183 -2.52 11.62 -2.04
N SER A 184 -3.69 11.83 -2.65
CA SER A 184 -4.51 10.74 -3.16
C SER A 184 -3.83 10.06 -4.36
N LEU A 185 -4.23 8.82 -4.66
CA LEU A 185 -3.72 8.15 -5.86
C LEU A 185 -4.06 8.92 -7.14
N ASP A 186 -5.21 9.56 -7.18
CA ASP A 186 -5.62 10.36 -8.34
C ASP A 186 -4.78 11.64 -8.44
N GLU A 187 -4.57 12.38 -7.34
CA GLU A 187 -3.64 13.52 -7.33
C GLU A 187 -2.24 13.12 -7.80
N MET A 188 -1.76 11.96 -7.37
CA MET A 188 -0.44 11.47 -7.79
C MET A 188 -0.38 11.09 -9.27
N ARG A 189 -1.46 10.52 -9.81
CA ARG A 189 -1.57 10.20 -11.25
C ARG A 189 -1.57 11.45 -12.11
N HIS A 190 -2.20 12.55 -11.65
CA HIS A 190 -2.17 13.83 -12.38
C HIS A 190 -0.77 14.48 -12.42
N LEU A 191 0.14 14.12 -11.53
CA LEU A 191 1.51 14.60 -11.53
C LEU A 191 2.44 13.81 -12.47
N THR A 192 1.91 12.81 -13.16
CA THR A 192 2.64 11.93 -14.06
C THR A 192 2.06 11.96 -15.46
N ARG A 193 2.77 11.36 -16.40
CA ARG A 193 2.45 11.35 -17.82
C ARG A 193 1.66 10.10 -18.18
N THR A 194 0.70 10.26 -19.07
CA THR A 194 -0.02 9.13 -19.68
C THR A 194 0.84 8.52 -20.79
N SER A 195 1.11 7.23 -20.73
CA SER A 195 1.82 6.51 -21.79
C SER A 195 0.85 6.10 -22.89
N ILE A 196 1.18 6.45 -24.14
CA ILE A 196 0.39 6.14 -25.34
C ILE A 196 1.19 5.20 -26.26
N ASP A 197 0.57 4.10 -26.68
CA ASP A 197 1.02 3.23 -27.76
C ASP A 197 -0.03 3.30 -28.86
N VAL A 198 0.34 3.84 -30.02
CA VAL A 198 -0.58 4.13 -31.12
C VAL A 198 -0.09 3.59 -32.44
N VAL A 199 -1.02 3.10 -33.27
CA VAL A 199 -0.80 2.76 -34.68
C VAL A 199 -1.79 3.56 -35.51
N THR A 200 -1.29 4.25 -36.54
CA THR A 200 -2.08 5.13 -37.42
C THR A 200 -2.02 4.70 -38.87
N ASP A 201 -2.92 5.25 -39.71
CA ASP A 201 -2.90 5.05 -41.17
C ASP A 201 -1.79 5.86 -41.86
N ARG A 202 -1.50 7.04 -41.34
CA ARG A 202 -0.46 7.95 -41.81
C ARG A 202 0.74 7.98 -40.89
N PRO A 203 1.94 8.31 -41.38
CA PRO A 203 3.12 8.44 -40.53
C PRO A 203 2.92 9.45 -39.41
N LEU A 204 3.53 9.16 -38.26
CA LEU A 204 3.45 9.97 -37.02
C LEU A 204 4.51 11.09 -36.97
N ASP A 205 4.75 11.70 -38.15
CA ASP A 205 5.73 12.80 -38.26
C ASP A 205 5.29 14.01 -37.41
N GLY A 206 6.22 14.57 -36.63
CA GLY A 206 5.98 15.75 -35.81
C GLY A 206 5.25 15.51 -34.49
N VAL A 207 4.96 14.27 -34.08
CA VAL A 207 4.42 13.98 -32.74
C VAL A 207 5.44 14.35 -31.65
N GLY A 208 6.74 14.18 -31.94
CA GLY A 208 7.83 14.55 -31.04
C GLY A 208 8.03 16.06 -30.86
N ASP A 209 7.46 16.89 -31.73
CA ASP A 209 7.57 18.34 -31.66
C ASP A 209 6.52 18.99 -30.72
N LEU A 210 5.59 18.18 -30.20
CA LEU A 210 4.58 18.65 -29.25
C LEU A 210 5.21 18.89 -27.88
N ALA A 211 5.08 20.09 -27.34
CA ALA A 211 5.71 20.53 -26.11
C ALA A 211 5.35 19.68 -24.86
N ALA A 212 4.20 18.99 -24.92
CA ALA A 212 3.70 18.15 -23.84
C ALA A 212 3.96 16.65 -24.06
N VAL A 213 4.69 16.29 -25.11
CA VAL A 213 5.00 14.90 -25.48
C VAL A 213 6.48 14.61 -25.19
N HIS A 214 6.73 13.46 -24.55
CA HIS A 214 8.05 13.08 -24.03
C HIS A 214 8.34 11.61 -24.37
N ASN A 215 9.61 11.21 -24.29
CA ASN A 215 10.07 9.82 -24.46
C ASN A 215 9.58 9.19 -25.76
N VAL A 216 9.62 9.96 -26.85
CA VAL A 216 9.05 9.57 -28.14
C VAL A 216 9.90 8.50 -28.81
N ASN A 217 9.27 7.40 -29.14
CA ASN A 217 9.82 6.35 -30.01
C ASN A 217 8.84 6.11 -31.18
N VAL A 218 9.26 6.48 -32.40
CA VAL A 218 8.46 6.35 -33.62
C VAL A 218 9.10 5.32 -34.52
N ASP A 219 8.29 4.39 -34.98
CA ASP A 219 8.64 3.40 -36.04
C ASP A 219 7.54 3.42 -37.13
N GLY A 220 7.73 4.26 -38.13
CA GLY A 220 6.78 4.45 -39.24
C GLY A 220 5.40 4.93 -38.76
N ASN A 221 4.42 4.04 -38.85
CA ASN A 221 3.02 4.30 -38.44
C ASN A 221 2.72 3.91 -37.01
N ARG A 222 3.72 3.50 -36.24
CA ARG A 222 3.61 3.17 -34.82
C ARG A 222 4.43 4.15 -34.03
N ALA A 223 3.85 4.63 -32.91
CA ALA A 223 4.58 5.41 -31.94
C ALA A 223 4.25 4.98 -30.51
N ARG A 224 5.24 5.10 -29.65
CA ARG A 224 5.10 5.06 -28.20
C ARG A 224 5.71 6.31 -27.63
N PHE A 225 4.95 6.99 -26.77
CA PHE A 225 5.38 8.23 -26.13
C PHE A 225 4.58 8.47 -24.85
N ASP A 226 5.04 9.41 -24.04
CA ASP A 226 4.35 9.87 -22.85
C ASP A 226 3.81 11.28 -23.10
N VAL A 227 2.60 11.56 -22.59
CA VAL A 227 1.96 12.87 -22.72
C VAL A 227 1.57 13.39 -21.34
N ASP A 228 1.81 14.68 -21.09
CA ASP A 228 1.33 15.32 -19.88
C ASP A 228 -0.21 15.26 -19.83
N THR A 229 -0.77 14.85 -18.70
CA THR A 229 -2.21 14.50 -18.56
C THR A 229 -3.12 15.65 -19.02
N ASP A 230 -2.74 16.89 -18.75
CA ASP A 230 -3.51 18.08 -19.13
C ASP A 230 -3.58 18.32 -20.67
N HIS A 231 -2.69 17.68 -21.44
CA HIS A 231 -2.60 17.79 -22.91
C HIS A 231 -3.07 16.51 -23.63
N LEU A 232 -3.63 15.55 -22.89
CA LEU A 232 -4.06 14.28 -23.47
C LEU A 232 -5.15 14.47 -24.53
N ASP A 233 -6.15 15.32 -24.29
CA ASP A 233 -7.26 15.58 -25.20
C ASP A 233 -6.76 16.16 -26.54
N GLU A 234 -5.87 17.14 -26.50
CA GLU A 234 -5.26 17.75 -27.69
C GLU A 234 -4.44 16.71 -28.48
N THR A 235 -3.65 15.90 -27.77
CA THR A 235 -2.84 14.85 -28.39
C THR A 235 -3.72 13.80 -29.07
N VAL A 236 -4.78 13.33 -28.41
CA VAL A 236 -5.70 12.34 -28.97
C VAL A 236 -6.42 12.87 -30.21
N ARG A 237 -6.83 14.14 -30.24
CA ARG A 237 -7.43 14.76 -31.43
C ARG A 237 -6.47 14.76 -32.60
N ARG A 238 -5.22 15.13 -32.36
CA ARG A 238 -4.18 15.13 -33.42
C ARG A 238 -3.90 13.72 -33.96
N LEU A 239 -3.89 12.71 -33.08
CA LEU A 239 -3.75 11.32 -33.51
C LEU A 239 -4.96 10.86 -34.34
N ALA A 240 -6.17 11.27 -33.98
CA ALA A 240 -7.40 10.94 -34.72
C ALA A 240 -7.35 11.44 -36.17
N ASP A 241 -6.79 12.64 -36.41
CA ASP A 241 -6.59 13.19 -37.75
C ASP A 241 -5.65 12.34 -38.58
N LEU A 242 -4.76 11.55 -38.00
CA LEU A 242 -3.84 10.64 -38.68
C LEU A 242 -4.47 9.28 -39.01
N GLY A 243 -5.69 9.01 -38.58
CA GLY A 243 -6.39 7.75 -38.80
C GLY A 243 -5.90 6.66 -37.85
N VAL A 244 -6.44 6.66 -36.61
CA VAL A 244 -6.04 5.69 -35.59
C VAL A 244 -6.57 4.29 -35.89
N ARG A 245 -5.68 3.31 -36.00
CA ARG A 245 -6.00 1.88 -36.10
C ARG A 245 -6.01 1.19 -34.75
N SER A 246 -5.10 1.58 -33.88
CA SER A 246 -4.98 1.05 -32.52
C SER A 246 -4.49 2.17 -31.59
N LEU A 247 -5.11 2.30 -30.44
CA LEU A 247 -4.69 3.23 -29.39
C LEU A 247 -4.79 2.52 -28.03
N VAL A 248 -3.67 2.43 -27.36
CA VAL A 248 -3.61 1.99 -25.96
C VAL A 248 -3.11 3.17 -25.13
N SER A 249 -3.98 3.66 -24.27
CA SER A 249 -3.64 4.69 -23.27
C SER A 249 -3.48 4.00 -21.92
N ARG A 250 -2.33 4.16 -21.30
CA ARG A 250 -2.05 3.65 -19.95
C ARG A 250 -1.91 4.82 -19.01
N PRO A 251 -2.75 4.90 -17.97
CA PRO A 251 -2.58 5.91 -16.96
C PRO A 251 -1.20 5.74 -16.30
N PRO A 252 -0.64 6.82 -15.76
CA PRO A 252 0.61 6.77 -15.03
C PRO A 252 0.49 5.83 -13.83
N THR A 253 1.55 5.10 -13.57
CA THR A 253 1.66 4.18 -12.44
C THR A 253 2.42 4.82 -11.28
N LEU A 254 2.15 4.35 -10.06
CA LEU A 254 3.00 4.72 -8.91
C LEU A 254 4.46 4.31 -9.12
N GLU A 255 4.72 3.31 -9.96
CA GLU A 255 6.08 2.88 -10.32
C GLU A 255 6.87 3.99 -11.02
N GLU A 256 6.24 4.71 -11.94
CA GLU A 256 6.88 5.84 -12.62
C GLU A 256 7.19 7.00 -11.65
N LEU A 257 6.26 7.29 -10.73
CA LEU A 257 6.50 8.25 -9.66
C LEU A 257 7.63 7.82 -8.72
N PHE A 258 7.61 6.56 -8.36
CA PHE A 258 8.63 5.96 -7.50
C PHE A 258 10.01 6.03 -8.15
N LEU A 259 10.12 5.65 -9.44
CA LEU A 259 11.37 5.71 -10.20
C LEU A 259 11.91 7.14 -10.34
N ARG A 260 11.05 8.16 -10.46
CA ARG A 260 11.49 9.57 -10.44
C ARG A 260 12.16 9.96 -9.14
N HIS A 261 11.67 9.45 -8.01
CA HIS A 261 12.24 9.76 -6.69
C HIS A 261 13.45 8.88 -6.34
N TYR A 262 13.62 7.73 -6.99
CA TYR A 262 14.65 6.74 -6.69
C TYR A 262 15.59 6.43 -7.87
N GLY A 263 15.28 6.87 -9.10
CA GLY A 263 16.00 6.54 -10.32
C GLY A 263 17.48 6.97 -10.33
N ASP A 264 17.81 8.03 -9.60
CA ASP A 264 19.20 8.52 -9.47
C ASP A 264 20.10 7.60 -8.63
N GLU A 265 19.54 6.62 -7.92
CA GLU A 265 20.29 5.64 -7.12
C GLU A 265 20.44 4.27 -7.81
N LEU A 266 19.73 4.06 -8.93
CA LEU A 266 19.75 2.82 -9.71
C LEU A 266 20.59 2.95 -10.99
N ALA A 267 21.12 4.12 -11.28
CA ALA A 267 22.07 4.40 -12.36
C ALA A 267 23.49 4.50 -11.82
#